data_502c4d86ed67e93223e105b38746fc52
#
_entry.id   502c4d86ed67e93223e105b38746fc52
#
_cell.length_a   1.000
_cell.length_b   1.000
_cell.length_c   1.000
_cell.angle_alpha   90.00
_cell.angle_beta   90.00
_cell.angle_gamma   90.00
#
_symmetry.space_group_name_H-M   'P 1'
#
loop_
_entity.id
_entity.type
_entity.pdbx_description
1 polymer ?
#
loop_
_entity_poly.entity_id
_entity_poly.type
_entity_poly.pdbx_seq_one_letter_code
_entity_poly.pdbx_strand_id
1 'polypeptide(L)'
;MKIDPLFKDCLAEVAPEIRSEVRLNMDIANRIYDILQEKNMTQREFAALMGKRESEISRWLTGSHGFTTTSIAKISAVLNEPIVEVKQKPDVNIQMRLTSISEESFMMSPGKIADDANSEAIKLGFSNQIQPDVENNKMTLIFGTKYELEGEVILESVYRFEFEVKDLARFINTDDNNNITISHIMPHLISVAIGTMRGILVVKTAGTNLSKFPLPMIDPNQLSANLSSPQE
;
A
#
# COMPACT_ATOMS: atom_id res chain seq x y z
N MET A 1 -22.85 4.30 -15.15
CA MET A 1 -24.10 3.51 -14.99
C MET A 1 -24.55 3.67 -13.55
N LYS A 2 -25.71 4.31 -13.28
CA LYS A 2 -26.23 4.45 -11.91
C LYS A 2 -26.83 3.11 -11.50
N ILE A 3 -26.26 2.50 -10.45
CA ILE A 3 -26.80 1.25 -9.87
C ILE A 3 -28.06 1.64 -9.12
N ASP A 4 -29.16 0.88 -9.38
CA ASP A 4 -30.47 1.04 -8.73
C ASP A 4 -30.29 0.95 -7.20
N PRO A 5 -30.88 1.87 -6.40
CA PRO A 5 -30.83 1.82 -4.94
C PRO A 5 -31.32 0.48 -4.39
N LEU A 6 -32.37 -0.11 -4.96
CA LEU A 6 -32.91 -1.41 -4.56
C LEU A 6 -31.87 -2.54 -4.71
N PHE A 7 -31.04 -2.49 -5.75
CA PHE A 7 -29.96 -3.45 -5.97
C PHE A 7 -28.82 -3.29 -4.97
N LYS A 8 -28.56 -2.05 -4.53
CA LYS A 8 -27.58 -1.78 -3.44
C LYS A 8 -28.04 -2.36 -2.11
N ASP A 9 -29.32 -2.23 -1.80
CA ASP A 9 -29.88 -2.75 -0.54
C ASP A 9 -29.87 -4.27 -0.53
N CYS A 10 -30.26 -4.92 -1.64
CA CYS A 10 -30.14 -6.37 -1.79
C CYS A 10 -28.70 -6.88 -1.66
N LEU A 11 -27.72 -6.15 -2.19
CA LEU A 11 -26.30 -6.48 -2.01
C LEU A 11 -25.81 -6.28 -0.57
N ALA A 12 -26.42 -5.38 0.18
CA ALA A 12 -26.06 -5.16 1.59
C ALA A 12 -26.52 -6.32 2.50
N GLU A 13 -27.58 -7.03 2.11
CA GLU A 13 -28.12 -8.19 2.85
C GLU A 13 -27.33 -9.49 2.61
N VAL A 14 -26.47 -9.55 1.56
CA VAL A 14 -25.65 -10.75 1.31
C VAL A 14 -24.53 -10.82 2.35
N ALA A 15 -24.38 -11.98 2.98
CA ALA A 15 -23.34 -12.23 3.98
C ALA A 15 -21.94 -11.92 3.41
N PRO A 16 -21.03 -11.29 4.20
CA PRO A 16 -19.70 -10.90 3.74
C PRO A 16 -18.88 -12.06 3.15
N GLU A 17 -19.06 -13.27 3.70
CA GLU A 17 -18.40 -14.50 3.24
C GLU A 17 -18.82 -14.85 1.81
N ILE A 18 -20.11 -14.77 1.51
CA ILE A 18 -20.65 -15.09 0.17
C ILE A 18 -20.14 -14.06 -0.86
N ARG A 19 -20.10 -12.77 -0.48
CA ARG A 19 -19.53 -11.73 -1.35
C ARG A 19 -18.06 -11.97 -1.64
N SER A 20 -17.30 -12.37 -0.61
CA SER A 20 -15.87 -12.68 -0.74
C SER A 20 -15.64 -13.91 -1.60
N GLU A 21 -16.46 -14.96 -1.46
CA GLU A 21 -16.40 -16.16 -2.28
C GLU A 21 -16.69 -15.87 -3.75
N VAL A 22 -17.78 -15.15 -4.03
CA VAL A 22 -18.14 -14.76 -5.41
C VAL A 22 -17.04 -13.93 -6.04
N ARG A 23 -16.51 -12.94 -5.32
CA ARG A 23 -15.42 -12.11 -5.79
C ARG A 23 -14.16 -12.94 -6.11
N LEU A 24 -13.78 -13.83 -5.20
CA LEU A 24 -12.62 -14.70 -5.41
C LEU A 24 -12.80 -15.61 -6.64
N ASN A 25 -13.99 -16.21 -6.81
CA ASN A 25 -14.28 -17.03 -7.97
C ASN A 25 -14.22 -16.23 -9.28
N MET A 26 -14.70 -14.99 -9.29
CA MET A 26 -14.59 -14.08 -10.44
C MET A 26 -13.13 -13.70 -10.74
N ASP A 27 -12.35 -13.37 -9.71
CA ASP A 27 -10.94 -13.02 -9.88
C ASP A 27 -10.14 -14.21 -10.44
N ILE A 28 -10.39 -15.44 -9.97
CA ILE A 28 -9.81 -16.66 -10.52
C ILE A 28 -10.22 -16.89 -11.98
N ALA A 29 -11.49 -16.72 -12.30
CA ALA A 29 -12.01 -16.88 -13.67
C ALA A 29 -11.35 -15.87 -14.63
N ASN A 30 -11.24 -14.61 -14.23
CA ASN A 30 -10.58 -13.57 -15.00
C ASN A 30 -9.09 -13.89 -15.22
N ARG A 31 -8.37 -14.31 -14.18
CA ARG A 31 -6.96 -14.69 -14.32
C ARG A 31 -6.76 -15.85 -15.30
N ILE A 32 -7.62 -16.87 -15.25
CA ILE A 32 -7.59 -17.98 -16.23
C ILE A 32 -7.83 -17.44 -17.64
N TYR A 33 -8.84 -16.59 -17.82
CA TYR A 33 -9.15 -15.98 -19.10
C TYR A 33 -7.97 -15.20 -19.69
N ASP A 34 -7.34 -14.35 -18.87
CA ASP A 34 -6.18 -13.54 -19.27
C ASP A 34 -5.02 -14.43 -19.75
N ILE A 35 -4.70 -15.50 -18.99
CA ILE A 35 -3.66 -16.44 -19.37
C ILE A 35 -3.99 -17.14 -20.71
N LEU A 36 -5.25 -17.53 -20.92
CA LEU A 36 -5.65 -18.11 -22.19
C LEU A 36 -5.47 -17.13 -23.36
N GLN A 37 -5.78 -15.84 -23.15
CA GLN A 37 -5.55 -14.80 -24.16
C GLN A 37 -4.05 -14.59 -24.42
N GLU A 38 -3.23 -14.48 -23.38
CA GLU A 38 -1.78 -14.31 -23.47
C GLU A 38 -1.12 -15.47 -24.26
N LYS A 39 -1.61 -16.70 -24.04
CA LYS A 39 -1.11 -17.92 -24.70
C LYS A 39 -1.78 -18.21 -26.07
N ASN A 40 -2.72 -17.36 -26.50
CA ASN A 40 -3.55 -17.59 -27.69
C ASN A 40 -4.25 -18.97 -27.68
N MET A 41 -4.65 -19.44 -26.50
CA MET A 41 -5.25 -20.74 -26.28
C MET A 41 -6.78 -20.63 -26.29
N THR A 42 -7.43 -21.45 -27.09
CA THR A 42 -8.91 -21.50 -27.12
C THR A 42 -9.49 -22.27 -25.92
N GLN A 43 -10.75 -21.99 -25.55
CA GLN A 43 -11.45 -22.75 -24.52
C GLN A 43 -11.50 -24.24 -24.80
N ARG A 44 -11.59 -24.64 -26.08
CA ARG A 44 -11.61 -26.02 -26.51
C ARG A 44 -10.25 -26.72 -26.28
N GLU A 45 -9.16 -26.07 -26.60
CA GLU A 45 -7.80 -26.58 -26.34
C GLU A 45 -7.54 -26.71 -24.85
N PHE A 46 -7.91 -25.69 -24.08
CA PHE A 46 -7.81 -25.76 -22.63
C PHE A 46 -8.66 -26.87 -22.02
N ALA A 47 -9.89 -27.07 -22.52
CA ALA A 47 -10.77 -28.18 -22.10
C ALA A 47 -10.11 -29.54 -22.36
N ALA A 48 -9.51 -29.72 -23.52
CA ALA A 48 -8.78 -30.92 -23.87
C ALA A 48 -7.60 -31.19 -22.93
N LEU A 49 -6.77 -30.17 -22.64
CA LEU A 49 -5.65 -30.27 -21.69
C LEU A 49 -6.10 -30.62 -20.27
N MET A 50 -7.22 -30.06 -19.84
CA MET A 50 -7.80 -30.32 -18.52
C MET A 50 -8.51 -31.67 -18.42
N GLY A 51 -8.80 -32.35 -19.55
CA GLY A 51 -9.64 -33.53 -19.62
C GLY A 51 -11.10 -33.24 -19.24
N LYS A 52 -11.61 -32.06 -19.63
CA LYS A 52 -12.94 -31.55 -19.32
C LYS A 52 -13.74 -31.27 -20.58
N ARG A 53 -15.06 -31.09 -20.43
CA ARG A 53 -15.91 -30.62 -21.53
C ARG A 53 -15.80 -29.10 -21.66
N GLU A 54 -15.91 -28.61 -22.88
CA GLU A 54 -15.88 -27.17 -23.16
C GLU A 54 -16.94 -26.39 -22.37
N SER A 55 -18.14 -26.99 -22.17
CA SER A 55 -19.22 -26.42 -21.35
C SER A 55 -18.85 -26.30 -19.86
N GLU A 56 -17.93 -27.12 -19.34
CA GLU A 56 -17.43 -26.98 -17.96
C GLU A 56 -16.44 -25.82 -17.87
N ILE A 57 -15.56 -25.67 -18.85
CA ILE A 57 -14.63 -24.54 -18.95
C ILE A 57 -15.38 -23.21 -19.09
N SER A 58 -16.41 -23.17 -19.94
CA SER A 58 -17.27 -21.99 -20.08
C SER A 58 -17.87 -21.54 -18.74
N ARG A 59 -18.35 -22.49 -17.93
CA ARG A 59 -18.84 -22.17 -16.57
C ARG A 59 -17.76 -21.66 -15.63
N TRP A 60 -16.53 -22.16 -15.76
CA TRP A 60 -15.42 -21.64 -14.98
C TRP A 60 -15.11 -20.18 -15.34
N LEU A 61 -15.06 -19.87 -16.62
CA LEU A 61 -14.75 -18.53 -17.11
C LEU A 61 -15.85 -17.48 -16.86
N THR A 62 -17.08 -17.92 -16.57
CA THR A 62 -18.16 -17.01 -16.13
C THR A 62 -18.12 -16.70 -14.63
N GLY A 63 -17.20 -17.29 -13.86
CA GLY A 63 -17.10 -17.09 -12.41
C GLY A 63 -18.26 -17.69 -11.61
N SER A 64 -19.20 -18.41 -12.28
CA SER A 64 -20.35 -19.04 -11.62
C SER A 64 -20.02 -20.39 -10.96
N HIS A 65 -18.78 -20.84 -11.07
CA HIS A 65 -18.29 -22.10 -10.52
C HIS A 65 -17.35 -21.85 -9.33
N GLY A 66 -17.58 -22.57 -8.23
CA GLY A 66 -16.65 -22.56 -7.08
C GLY A 66 -15.39 -23.39 -7.40
N PHE A 67 -14.23 -22.79 -7.24
CA PHE A 67 -12.95 -23.47 -7.43
C PHE A 67 -12.48 -24.15 -6.15
N THR A 68 -12.10 -25.41 -6.24
CA THR A 68 -11.38 -26.09 -5.17
C THR A 68 -9.87 -25.88 -5.30
N THR A 69 -9.12 -25.96 -4.21
CA THR A 69 -7.66 -25.88 -4.23
C THR A 69 -7.02 -26.89 -5.17
N THR A 70 -7.59 -28.12 -5.25
CA THR A 70 -7.16 -29.14 -6.20
C THR A 70 -7.37 -28.72 -7.66
N SER A 71 -8.52 -28.09 -7.96
CA SER A 71 -8.80 -27.57 -9.31
C SER A 71 -7.83 -26.46 -9.68
N ILE A 72 -7.59 -25.52 -8.77
CA ILE A 72 -6.64 -24.41 -8.95
C ILE A 72 -5.23 -24.94 -9.21
N ALA A 73 -4.76 -25.89 -8.40
CA ALA A 73 -3.43 -26.50 -8.58
C ALA A 73 -3.28 -27.21 -9.94
N LYS A 74 -4.33 -27.94 -10.37
CA LYS A 74 -4.33 -28.60 -11.67
C LYS A 74 -4.33 -27.58 -12.82
N ILE A 75 -5.12 -26.51 -12.73
CA ILE A 75 -5.15 -25.43 -13.74
C ILE A 75 -3.77 -24.77 -13.83
N SER A 76 -3.18 -24.40 -12.70
CA SER A 76 -1.84 -23.79 -12.65
C SER A 76 -0.79 -24.68 -13.29
N ALA A 77 -0.82 -25.99 -13.03
CA ALA A 77 0.12 -26.95 -13.62
C ALA A 77 -0.08 -27.07 -15.14
N VAL A 78 -1.32 -27.15 -15.61
CA VAL A 78 -1.64 -27.27 -17.05
C VAL A 78 -1.28 -26.00 -17.81
N LEU A 79 -1.52 -24.84 -17.25
CA LEU A 79 -1.21 -23.55 -17.86
C LEU A 79 0.26 -23.14 -17.66
N ASN A 80 0.99 -23.83 -16.76
CA ASN A 80 2.35 -23.47 -16.32
C ASN A 80 2.42 -22.01 -15.83
N GLU A 81 1.39 -21.56 -15.13
CA GLU A 81 1.24 -20.21 -14.58
C GLU A 81 0.49 -20.26 -13.24
N PRO A 82 0.88 -19.46 -12.25
CA PRO A 82 0.14 -19.38 -11.00
C PRO A 82 -1.23 -18.70 -11.22
N ILE A 83 -2.30 -19.38 -10.81
CA ILE A 83 -3.67 -18.82 -10.85
C ILE A 83 -3.95 -18.04 -9.57
N VAL A 84 -3.47 -18.53 -8.43
CA VAL A 84 -3.58 -17.89 -7.12
C VAL A 84 -2.22 -17.89 -6.46
N GLU A 85 -1.79 -16.72 -6.05
CA GLU A 85 -0.61 -16.56 -5.21
C GLU A 85 -1.02 -16.26 -3.78
N VAL A 86 -0.55 -17.07 -2.85
CA VAL A 86 -0.65 -16.77 -1.43
C VAL A 86 0.43 -15.76 -1.10
N LYS A 87 0.04 -14.54 -0.76
CA LYS A 87 1.00 -13.56 -0.23
C LYS A 87 1.63 -14.13 1.04
N GLN A 88 2.77 -14.76 0.88
CA GLN A 88 3.61 -15.06 2.02
C GLN A 88 4.09 -13.73 2.56
N LYS A 89 3.79 -13.41 3.82
CA LYS A 89 4.59 -12.41 4.52
C LYS A 89 6.00 -12.95 4.52
N PRO A 90 6.96 -12.31 3.84
CA PRO A 90 8.33 -12.75 3.98
C PRO A 90 8.64 -12.66 5.47
N ASP A 91 9.12 -13.75 6.06
CA ASP A 91 9.68 -13.77 7.42
C ASP A 91 11.04 -13.06 7.35
N VAL A 92 10.98 -11.76 7.06
CA VAL A 92 12.17 -10.93 6.89
C VAL A 92 12.47 -10.35 8.26
N ASN A 93 13.41 -10.97 8.94
CA ASN A 93 13.96 -10.40 10.16
C ASN A 93 14.74 -9.12 9.82
N ILE A 94 14.06 -7.98 9.95
CA ILE A 94 14.64 -6.66 9.71
C ILE A 94 15.33 -6.20 11.00
N GLN A 95 16.66 -6.15 10.96
CA GLN A 95 17.45 -5.58 12.04
C GLN A 95 17.87 -4.17 11.63
N MET A 96 17.29 -3.19 12.28
CA MET A 96 17.60 -1.78 12.02
C MET A 96 17.72 -0.99 13.32
N ARG A 97 18.54 0.05 13.30
CA ARG A 97 18.77 0.96 14.42
C ARG A 97 18.70 2.41 13.92
N LEU A 98 17.88 3.23 14.57
CA LEU A 98 17.92 4.67 14.37
C LEU A 98 19.18 5.22 15.00
N THR A 99 20.01 5.91 14.22
CA THR A 99 21.31 6.42 14.66
C THR A 99 21.32 7.92 14.88
N SER A 100 20.52 8.66 14.09
CA SER A 100 20.47 10.12 14.19
C SER A 100 19.09 10.65 13.78
N ILE A 101 18.69 11.77 14.39
CA ILE A 101 17.54 12.57 14.01
C ILE A 101 18.02 14.02 14.00
N SER A 102 17.83 14.72 12.88
CA SER A 102 18.15 16.14 12.75
C SER A 102 17.03 16.90 12.07
N GLU A 103 16.81 18.13 12.51
CA GLU A 103 15.85 19.04 11.89
C GLU A 103 16.44 19.61 10.60
N GLU A 104 15.73 19.49 9.48
CA GLU A 104 16.08 20.13 8.22
C GLU A 104 15.40 21.50 8.09
N SER A 105 14.11 21.54 8.43
CA SER A 105 13.34 22.78 8.48
C SER A 105 12.15 22.68 9.41
N PHE A 106 11.80 23.80 10.02
CA PHE A 106 10.58 23.94 10.80
C PHE A 106 10.00 25.34 10.61
N MET A 107 8.73 25.40 10.24
CA MET A 107 7.96 26.63 10.13
C MET A 107 6.61 26.45 10.80
N MET A 108 6.15 27.46 11.53
CA MET A 108 4.86 27.46 12.21
C MET A 108 4.28 28.87 12.25
N SER A 109 3.00 29.00 11.91
CA SER A 109 2.25 30.24 11.92
C SER A 109 1.02 30.12 12.85
N PRO A 110 1.21 30.06 14.17
CA PRO A 110 0.12 29.77 15.11
C PRO A 110 -0.96 30.83 15.17
N GLY A 111 -0.66 32.08 14.83
CA GLY A 111 -1.62 33.18 14.82
C GLY A 111 -2.69 33.11 13.70
N LYS A 112 -2.52 32.18 12.75
CA LYS A 112 -3.51 31.94 11.68
C LYS A 112 -4.64 30.99 12.08
N ILE A 113 -4.57 30.40 13.26
CA ILE A 113 -5.57 29.45 13.73
C ILE A 113 -6.43 30.13 14.79
N ALA A 114 -7.74 30.22 14.51
CA ALA A 114 -8.72 30.70 15.46
C ALA A 114 -8.89 29.71 16.65
N ASP A 115 -9.31 30.22 17.80
CA ASP A 115 -9.51 29.41 19.00
C ASP A 115 -10.56 28.29 18.84
N ASP A 116 -11.53 28.50 17.92
CA ASP A 116 -12.63 27.61 17.60
C ASP A 116 -12.43 26.84 16.28
N ALA A 117 -11.21 26.84 15.73
CA ALA A 117 -10.91 26.16 14.47
C ALA A 117 -11.27 24.67 14.53
N ASN A 118 -11.98 24.20 13.50
CA ASN A 118 -12.35 22.79 13.36
C ASN A 118 -11.17 21.97 12.79
N SER A 119 -10.93 20.79 13.36
CA SER A 119 -9.91 19.86 12.87
C SER A 119 -10.14 19.40 11.44
N GLU A 120 -11.38 19.38 10.95
CA GLU A 120 -11.72 18.99 9.57
C GLU A 120 -11.27 20.02 8.53
N ALA A 121 -11.02 21.26 8.94
CA ALA A 121 -10.54 22.31 8.03
C ALA A 121 -9.02 22.19 7.76
N ILE A 122 -8.28 21.46 8.60
CA ILE A 122 -6.83 21.31 8.46
C ILE A 122 -6.52 20.09 7.58
N LYS A 123 -5.88 20.33 6.44
CA LYS A 123 -5.38 19.30 5.55
C LYS A 123 -3.95 18.91 5.95
N LEU A 124 -3.71 17.59 5.98
CA LEU A 124 -2.39 17.04 6.25
C LEU A 124 -1.74 16.58 4.95
N GLY A 125 -0.49 16.98 4.76
CA GLY A 125 0.38 16.51 3.69
C GLY A 125 1.64 15.84 4.25
N PHE A 126 2.18 14.89 3.49
CA PHE A 126 3.42 14.19 3.81
C PHE A 126 4.34 14.21 2.60
N SER A 127 5.63 14.29 2.87
CA SER A 127 6.68 14.14 1.87
C SER A 127 7.78 13.23 2.39
N ASN A 128 8.45 12.54 1.48
CA ASN A 128 9.62 11.74 1.81
C ASN A 128 10.67 11.80 0.71
N GLN A 129 11.91 11.68 1.11
CA GLN A 129 13.05 11.42 0.24
C GLN A 129 13.92 10.35 0.90
N ILE A 130 14.39 9.40 0.11
CA ILE A 130 15.16 8.27 0.60
C ILE A 130 16.49 8.21 -0.11
N GLN A 131 17.55 7.98 0.68
CA GLN A 131 18.92 7.88 0.21
C GLN A 131 19.56 6.63 0.82
N PRO A 132 19.61 5.50 0.09
CA PRO A 132 20.31 4.31 0.53
C PRO A 132 21.82 4.45 0.32
N ASP A 133 22.59 4.04 1.31
CA ASP A 133 24.03 3.82 1.23
C ASP A 133 24.31 2.35 1.53
N VAL A 134 24.29 1.56 0.47
CA VAL A 134 24.39 0.09 0.55
C VAL A 134 25.76 -0.34 1.07
N GLU A 135 26.82 0.37 0.68
CA GLU A 135 28.19 0.03 1.06
C GLU A 135 28.40 0.13 2.59
N ASN A 136 27.76 1.12 3.21
CA ASN A 136 27.88 1.35 4.66
C ASN A 136 26.69 0.82 5.46
N ASN A 137 25.76 0.11 4.80
CA ASN A 137 24.51 -0.38 5.43
C ASN A 137 23.70 0.74 6.10
N LYS A 138 23.68 1.93 5.50
CA LYS A 138 22.95 3.10 6.00
C LYS A 138 21.79 3.46 5.12
N MET A 139 20.73 3.93 5.75
CA MET A 139 19.53 4.44 5.10
C MET A 139 19.18 5.80 5.67
N THR A 140 19.10 6.81 4.82
CA THR A 140 18.60 8.13 5.20
C THR A 140 17.17 8.30 4.70
N LEU A 141 16.27 8.68 5.60
CA LEU A 141 14.91 9.09 5.30
C LEU A 141 14.75 10.57 5.69
N ILE A 142 14.50 11.43 4.72
CA ILE A 142 14.03 12.79 4.97
C ILE A 142 12.51 12.74 4.92
N PHE A 143 11.85 13.08 6.01
CA PHE A 143 10.41 12.96 6.15
C PHE A 143 9.80 14.30 6.58
N GLY A 144 8.81 14.76 5.81
CA GLY A 144 8.12 16.02 6.04
C GLY A 144 6.65 15.82 6.37
N THR A 145 6.13 16.70 7.22
CA THR A 145 4.71 16.87 7.49
C THR A 145 4.31 18.31 7.25
N LYS A 146 3.14 18.52 6.67
CA LYS A 146 2.59 19.83 6.34
C LYS A 146 1.15 19.94 6.78
N TYR A 147 0.78 21.04 7.45
CA TYR A 147 -0.59 21.38 7.79
C TYR A 147 -1.01 22.59 6.96
N GLU A 148 -2.10 22.46 6.27
CA GLU A 148 -2.70 23.53 5.47
C GLU A 148 -4.09 23.89 6.00
N LEU A 149 -4.36 25.17 6.13
CA LEU A 149 -5.67 25.73 6.44
C LEU A 149 -6.03 26.71 5.34
N GLU A 150 -7.20 26.52 4.69
CA GLU A 150 -7.69 27.39 3.61
C GLU A 150 -6.71 27.62 2.45
N GLY A 151 -5.86 26.62 2.17
CA GLY A 151 -4.84 26.68 1.11
C GLY A 151 -3.51 27.34 1.54
N GLU A 152 -3.41 27.82 2.78
CA GLU A 152 -2.16 28.33 3.32
C GLU A 152 -1.46 27.31 4.22
N VAL A 153 -0.14 27.22 4.11
CA VAL A 153 0.67 26.38 5.00
C VAL A 153 0.80 27.07 6.35
N ILE A 154 0.32 26.41 7.39
CA ILE A 154 0.32 26.92 8.78
C ILE A 154 1.38 26.23 9.65
N LEU A 155 1.82 25.03 9.27
CA LEU A 155 2.93 24.31 9.85
C LEU A 155 3.60 23.47 8.76
N GLU A 156 4.93 23.52 8.71
CA GLU A 156 5.76 22.61 7.95
C GLU A 156 6.93 22.15 8.81
N SER A 157 7.22 20.86 8.77
CA SER A 157 8.23 20.26 9.61
C SER A 157 8.92 19.15 8.84
N VAL A 158 10.21 19.26 8.61
CA VAL A 158 11.02 18.30 7.86
C VAL A 158 12.19 17.85 8.72
N TYR A 159 12.34 16.55 8.87
CA TYR A 159 13.40 15.93 9.65
C TYR A 159 14.12 14.87 8.83
N ARG A 160 15.42 14.77 9.06
CA ARG A 160 16.30 13.71 8.57
C ARG A 160 16.44 12.64 9.64
N PHE A 161 16.18 11.40 9.24
CA PHE A 161 16.35 10.20 10.05
C PHE A 161 17.44 9.34 9.42
N GLU A 162 18.45 9.00 10.18
CA GLU A 162 19.52 8.11 9.74
C GLU A 162 19.37 6.76 10.42
N PHE A 163 19.37 5.70 9.64
CA PHE A 163 19.26 4.33 10.11
C PHE A 163 20.49 3.52 9.68
N GLU A 164 20.90 2.65 10.55
CA GLU A 164 21.76 1.52 10.22
C GLU A 164 20.88 0.30 10.01
N VAL A 165 21.02 -0.35 8.86
CA VAL A 165 20.15 -1.49 8.46
C VAL A 165 21.06 -2.64 8.07
N LYS A 166 21.01 -3.71 8.86
CA LYS A 166 21.81 -4.91 8.59
C LYS A 166 21.42 -5.54 7.26
N ASP A 167 22.42 -5.85 6.44
CA ASP A 167 22.24 -6.47 5.12
C ASP A 167 21.31 -5.64 4.21
N LEU A 168 21.50 -4.32 4.17
CA LEU A 168 20.66 -3.37 3.44
C LEU A 168 20.47 -3.76 1.97
N ALA A 169 21.49 -4.31 1.33
CA ALA A 169 21.43 -4.77 -0.06
C ALA A 169 20.24 -5.73 -0.34
N ARG A 170 19.79 -6.51 0.64
CA ARG A 170 18.67 -7.46 0.49
C ARG A 170 17.32 -6.78 0.30
N PHE A 171 17.21 -5.51 0.67
CA PHE A 171 15.98 -4.72 0.62
C PHE A 171 15.92 -3.78 -0.56
N ILE A 172 17.01 -3.70 -1.35
CA ILE A 172 17.15 -2.78 -2.47
C ILE A 172 17.19 -3.59 -3.75
N ASN A 173 16.27 -3.30 -4.67
CA ASN A 173 16.26 -3.83 -6.01
C ASN A 173 16.49 -2.68 -6.99
N THR A 174 17.42 -2.85 -7.91
CA THR A 174 17.65 -1.90 -9.00
C THR A 174 17.22 -2.58 -10.30
N ASP A 175 16.35 -1.92 -11.07
CA ASP A 175 15.94 -2.41 -12.38
C ASP A 175 16.95 -2.03 -13.47
N ASP A 176 16.74 -2.52 -14.70
CA ASP A 176 17.59 -2.25 -15.85
C ASP A 176 17.66 -0.76 -16.24
N ASN A 177 16.72 0.06 -15.75
CA ASN A 177 16.66 1.50 -15.96
C ASN A 177 17.26 2.30 -14.80
N ASN A 178 17.95 1.64 -13.87
CA ASN A 178 18.54 2.23 -12.67
C ASN A 178 17.51 2.78 -11.67
N ASN A 179 16.24 2.38 -11.75
CA ASN A 179 15.27 2.75 -10.73
C ASN A 179 15.48 1.87 -9.49
N ILE A 180 15.57 2.52 -8.35
CA ILE A 180 15.74 1.86 -7.06
C ILE A 180 14.37 1.61 -6.45
N THR A 181 14.06 0.34 -6.19
CA THR A 181 12.88 -0.08 -5.44
C THR A 181 13.29 -0.63 -4.09
N ILE A 182 12.70 -0.10 -3.02
CA ILE A 182 12.97 -0.52 -1.65
C ILE A 182 11.81 -1.39 -1.17
N SER A 183 12.10 -2.66 -0.88
CA SER A 183 11.10 -3.64 -0.46
C SER A 183 11.10 -3.83 1.05
N HIS A 184 9.92 -4.08 1.62
CA HIS A 184 9.67 -4.52 3.02
C HIS A 184 10.08 -3.56 4.14
N ILE A 185 11.09 -2.72 3.97
CA ILE A 185 11.65 -1.88 5.05
C ILE A 185 10.91 -0.53 5.18
N MET A 186 10.33 -0.01 4.10
CA MET A 186 9.71 1.32 4.06
C MET A 186 8.65 1.56 5.13
N PRO A 187 7.68 0.66 5.37
CA PRO A 187 6.67 0.88 6.41
C PRO A 187 7.29 1.01 7.81
N HIS A 188 8.40 0.32 8.08
CA HIS A 188 9.10 0.40 9.37
C HIS A 188 9.81 1.75 9.54
N LEU A 189 10.51 2.24 8.50
CA LEU A 189 11.15 3.56 8.52
C LEU A 189 10.11 4.67 8.74
N ILE A 190 9.01 4.63 7.99
CA ILE A 190 7.91 5.59 8.08
C ILE A 190 7.24 5.51 9.46
N SER A 191 7.05 4.32 10.03
CA SER A 191 6.48 4.15 11.37
C SER A 191 7.31 4.86 12.45
N VAL A 192 8.64 4.70 12.38
CA VAL A 192 9.57 5.39 13.29
C VAL A 192 9.50 6.91 13.08
N ALA A 193 9.52 7.37 11.82
CA ALA A 193 9.46 8.80 11.50
C ALA A 193 8.16 9.44 12.01
N ILE A 194 7.00 8.86 11.71
CA ILE A 194 5.69 9.37 12.17
C ILE A 194 5.62 9.42 13.70
N GLY A 195 6.05 8.35 14.38
CA GLY A 195 6.05 8.30 15.84
C GLY A 195 6.90 9.41 16.47
N THR A 196 8.10 9.61 15.93
CA THR A 196 9.01 10.66 16.37
C THR A 196 8.47 12.06 16.05
N MET A 197 8.00 12.29 14.82
CA MET A 197 7.40 13.55 14.40
C MET A 197 6.21 13.94 15.28
N ARG A 198 5.37 12.97 15.65
CA ARG A 198 4.25 13.22 16.58
C ARG A 198 4.74 13.76 17.92
N GLY A 199 5.79 13.17 18.48
CA GLY A 199 6.38 13.64 19.73
C GLY A 199 6.99 15.05 19.60
N ILE A 200 7.72 15.28 18.53
CA ILE A 200 8.35 16.59 18.24
C ILE A 200 7.28 17.69 18.09
N LEU A 201 6.24 17.41 17.28
CA LEU A 201 5.17 18.38 17.04
C LEU A 201 4.41 18.72 18.30
N VAL A 202 4.11 17.75 19.18
CA VAL A 202 3.48 18.02 20.48
C VAL A 202 4.29 19.01 21.30
N VAL A 203 5.60 18.85 21.32
CA VAL A 203 6.49 19.76 22.07
C VAL A 203 6.58 21.15 21.41
N LYS A 204 6.78 21.18 20.08
CA LYS A 204 6.95 22.43 19.34
C LYS A 204 5.68 23.29 19.25
N THR A 205 4.50 22.67 19.26
CA THR A 205 3.22 23.38 19.21
C THR A 205 2.65 23.71 20.59
N ALA A 206 3.29 23.26 21.67
CA ALA A 206 2.84 23.51 23.04
C ALA A 206 2.58 24.99 23.30
N GLY A 207 1.46 25.31 23.92
CA GLY A 207 1.08 26.70 24.22
C GLY A 207 0.50 27.50 23.04
N THR A 208 0.32 26.88 21.89
CA THR A 208 -0.33 27.47 20.70
C THR A 208 -1.61 26.76 20.36
N ASN A 209 -2.46 27.37 19.50
CA ASN A 209 -3.69 26.73 19.01
C ASN A 209 -3.39 25.46 18.18
N LEU A 210 -2.21 25.34 17.59
CA LEU A 210 -1.78 24.14 16.87
C LEU A 210 -1.66 22.91 17.78
N SER A 211 -1.48 23.07 19.07
CA SER A 211 -1.42 21.96 20.03
C SER A 211 -2.72 21.15 20.10
N LYS A 212 -3.85 21.73 19.64
CA LYS A 212 -5.14 21.05 19.56
C LYS A 212 -5.23 20.03 18.42
N PHE A 213 -4.27 20.07 17.48
CA PHE A 213 -4.24 19.27 16.26
C PHE A 213 -3.00 18.36 16.21
N PRO A 214 -2.90 17.35 17.09
CA PRO A 214 -1.78 16.43 17.06
C PRO A 214 -1.80 15.59 15.78
N LEU A 215 -0.63 15.13 15.35
CA LEU A 215 -0.52 14.24 14.19
C LEU A 215 -1.34 12.97 14.43
N PRO A 216 -2.34 12.65 13.58
CA PRO A 216 -3.25 11.53 13.80
C PRO A 216 -2.56 10.18 13.68
N MET A 217 -3.28 9.11 14.05
CA MET A 217 -2.83 7.74 13.76
C MET A 217 -2.93 7.50 12.26
N ILE A 218 -1.85 7.05 11.67
CA ILE A 218 -1.69 6.80 10.23
C ILE A 218 -1.17 5.39 10.06
N ASP A 219 -1.72 4.65 9.12
CA ASP A 219 -1.19 3.34 8.73
C ASP A 219 0.09 3.52 7.89
N PRO A 220 1.27 3.08 8.40
CA PRO A 220 2.53 3.23 7.69
C PRO A 220 2.56 2.48 6.35
N ASN A 221 1.79 1.40 6.21
CA ASN A 221 1.73 0.64 4.96
C ASN A 221 0.99 1.43 3.88
N GLN A 222 -0.15 2.04 4.23
CA GLN A 222 -0.92 2.88 3.30
C GLN A 222 -0.11 4.11 2.91
N LEU A 223 0.53 4.77 3.87
CA LEU A 223 1.35 5.95 3.59
C LEU A 223 2.56 5.60 2.72
N SER A 224 3.23 4.48 2.99
CA SER A 224 4.34 3.98 2.17
C SER A 224 3.92 3.75 0.73
N ALA A 225 2.76 3.13 0.50
CA ALA A 225 2.23 2.89 -0.84
C ALA A 225 1.94 4.20 -1.59
N ASN A 226 1.30 5.17 -0.91
CA ASN A 226 0.98 6.48 -1.50
C ASN A 226 2.22 7.32 -1.83
N LEU A 227 3.26 7.25 -0.98
CA LEU A 227 4.51 7.98 -1.19
C LEU A 227 5.43 7.34 -2.24
N SER A 228 5.20 6.07 -2.59
CA SER A 228 5.93 5.34 -3.63
C SER A 228 5.31 5.49 -5.02
N SER A 229 4.07 5.98 -5.12
CA SER A 229 3.42 6.24 -6.40
C SER A 229 3.93 7.55 -6.99
N PRO A 230 4.25 7.61 -8.31
CA PRO A 230 4.55 8.88 -8.97
C PRO A 230 3.36 9.83 -8.77
N GLN A 231 3.62 11.02 -8.27
CA GLN A 231 2.61 12.09 -8.29
C GLN A 231 2.48 12.56 -9.75
N GLU A 232 1.29 12.36 -10.34
CA GLU A 232 0.92 12.95 -11.63
C GLU A 232 0.84 14.47 -11.55
#